data_eff51de26eea30c647b5e9a85e5cf1a6
#
_entry.id   eff51de26eea30c647b5e9a85e5cf1a6
#
_cell.length_a   1.000
_cell.length_b   1.000
_cell.length_c   1.000
_cell.angle_alpha   90.00
_cell.angle_beta   90.00
_cell.angle_gamma   90.00
#
_symmetry.space_group_name_H-M   'P 1'
#
loop_
_entity.id
_entity.type
_entity.pdbx_description
1 polymer ?
#
loop_
_entity_poly.entity_id
_entity_poly.type
_entity_poly.pdbx_seq_one_letter_code
_entity_poly.pdbx_strand_id
1 'polypeptide(L)'
;MINSILNKSYKKLTKLSVDSHLINQIISKNLFFRLINYIAGINLKKESLKCKSLEDYINLVFEYEYSLFKWLPYKINIKVFQKKKEIRELCKIISKIRAKVILEIGTAQGGTLFLLSKSADSDCILLSMALPDVGKNEGYFSHRIPFYKSFASNNQKIRLIRKNSHDPSTLVQVKKILKNKEIDLLFIDGDHTYEGVKQDFEMYAPLVKKNGIIAFHDIVVYPPEYICDVNKFWKEIKKSYDYKEFVEDWEQGNCGIGVIFNK
;
A
#
# COMPACT_ATOMS: atom_id res chain seq x y z
N MET A 1 -0.30 30.99 22.39
CA MET A 1 -0.89 31.48 21.12
C MET A 1 -1.10 30.36 20.09
N ILE A 2 -0.10 29.54 19.77
CA ILE A 2 -0.22 28.41 18.82
C ILE A 2 -1.27 27.38 19.27
N ASN A 3 -1.29 26.99 20.55
CA ASN A 3 -2.29 26.05 21.11
C ASN A 3 -3.74 26.56 21.04
N SER A 4 -3.98 27.87 21.11
CA SER A 4 -5.33 28.45 21.01
C SER A 4 -5.84 28.45 19.56
N ILE A 5 -4.95 28.64 18.60
CA ILE A 5 -5.29 28.63 17.16
C ILE A 5 -5.58 27.21 16.70
N LEU A 6 -4.74 26.24 17.09
CA LEU A 6 -4.93 24.81 16.77
C LEU A 6 -6.21 24.26 17.40
N ASN A 7 -6.50 24.62 18.67
CA ASN A 7 -7.72 24.16 19.35
C ASN A 7 -8.99 24.81 18.77
N LYS A 8 -8.94 26.09 18.35
CA LYS A 8 -10.06 26.74 17.63
C LYS A 8 -10.32 26.12 16.26
N SER A 9 -9.26 25.87 15.49
CA SER A 9 -9.38 25.24 14.16
C SER A 9 -9.92 23.82 14.27
N TYR A 10 -9.45 23.03 15.24
CA TYR A 10 -9.90 21.66 15.45
C TYR A 10 -11.35 21.60 15.98
N LYS A 11 -11.73 22.41 16.99
CA LYS A 11 -13.12 22.51 17.48
C LYS A 11 -14.09 22.99 16.40
N LYS A 12 -13.65 23.81 15.47
CA LYS A 12 -14.46 24.25 14.33
C LYS A 12 -14.66 23.13 13.30
N LEU A 13 -13.66 22.25 13.13
CA LEU A 13 -13.73 21.08 12.26
C LEU A 13 -14.60 19.95 12.84
N THR A 14 -14.61 19.76 14.16
CA THR A 14 -15.42 18.70 14.80
C THR A 14 -16.88 19.07 15.04
N LYS A 15 -17.26 20.37 14.99
CA LYS A 15 -18.64 20.85 15.12
C LYS A 15 -19.43 20.88 13.83
N LEU A 16 -18.77 20.76 12.68
CA LEU A 16 -19.42 20.63 11.39
C LEU A 16 -19.53 19.14 11.11
N SER A 17 -20.67 18.66 10.67
CA SER A 17 -20.82 17.40 9.91
C SER A 17 -20.14 17.57 8.54
N VAL A 18 -18.87 18.00 8.58
CA VAL A 18 -18.08 18.28 7.40
C VAL A 18 -17.64 16.93 6.84
N ASP A 19 -17.91 16.76 5.57
CA ASP A 19 -17.43 15.66 4.76
C ASP A 19 -15.96 15.34 5.11
N SER A 20 -15.70 14.09 5.48
CA SER A 20 -14.36 13.62 5.83
C SER A 20 -13.31 13.93 4.75
N HIS A 21 -13.76 14.07 3.50
CA HIS A 21 -12.94 14.45 2.36
C HIS A 21 -12.44 15.91 2.47
N LEU A 22 -13.30 16.86 2.84
CA LEU A 22 -12.89 18.26 3.02
C LEU A 22 -11.90 18.44 4.19
N ILE A 23 -12.11 17.69 5.29
CA ILE A 23 -11.18 17.67 6.42
C ILE A 23 -9.81 17.15 5.95
N ASN A 24 -9.77 16.06 5.21
CA ASN A 24 -8.53 15.49 4.69
C ASN A 24 -7.83 16.40 3.68
N GLN A 25 -8.58 17.15 2.84
CA GLN A 25 -7.99 18.15 1.96
C GLN A 25 -7.33 19.31 2.73
N ILE A 26 -7.98 19.79 3.80
CA ILE A 26 -7.41 20.84 4.67
C ILE A 26 -6.14 20.32 5.37
N ILE A 27 -6.20 19.10 5.90
CA ILE A 27 -5.06 18.44 6.55
C ILE A 27 -3.92 18.23 5.54
N SER A 28 -4.24 17.79 4.31
CA SER A 28 -3.23 17.45 3.30
C SER A 28 -2.37 18.65 2.89
N LYS A 29 -2.92 19.87 2.91
CA LYS A 29 -2.22 21.11 2.58
C LYS A 29 -1.47 21.71 3.77
N ASN A 30 -1.68 21.22 4.99
CA ASN A 30 -1.12 21.80 6.20
C ASN A 30 0.27 21.23 6.50
N LEU A 31 1.28 22.12 6.55
CA LEU A 31 2.67 21.77 6.87
C LEU A 31 2.83 21.06 8.22
N PHE A 32 1.98 21.37 9.19
CA PHE A 32 1.98 20.75 10.52
C PHE A 32 1.68 19.24 10.44
N PHE A 33 0.69 18.81 9.67
CA PHE A 33 0.39 17.37 9.50
C PHE A 33 1.49 16.64 8.73
N ARG A 34 2.16 17.30 7.78
CA ARG A 34 3.36 16.74 7.14
C ARG A 34 4.48 16.53 8.12
N LEU A 35 4.70 17.48 9.04
CA LEU A 35 5.70 17.35 10.10
C LEU A 35 5.38 16.22 11.06
N ILE A 36 4.11 16.07 11.49
CA ILE A 36 3.70 14.94 12.34
C ILE A 36 3.96 13.59 11.64
N ASN A 37 3.64 13.49 10.35
CA ASN A 37 3.91 12.27 9.57
C ASN A 37 5.43 12.01 9.42
N TYR A 38 6.25 13.05 9.30
CA TYR A 38 7.70 12.90 9.29
C TYR A 38 8.22 12.38 10.64
N ILE A 39 7.76 12.94 11.75
CA ILE A 39 8.14 12.51 13.11
C ILE A 39 7.66 11.08 13.37
N ALA A 40 6.44 10.73 12.96
CA ALA A 40 5.95 9.36 13.05
C ALA A 40 6.84 8.39 12.25
N GLY A 41 7.34 8.81 11.09
CA GLY A 41 8.29 8.02 10.31
C GLY A 41 9.61 7.78 11.03
N ILE A 42 10.13 8.76 11.74
CA ILE A 42 11.33 8.60 12.61
C ILE A 42 11.03 7.59 13.72
N ASN A 43 9.89 7.73 14.38
CA ASN A 43 9.47 6.78 15.42
C ASN A 43 9.32 5.36 14.88
N LEU A 44 8.65 5.18 13.75
CA LEU A 44 8.49 3.87 13.11
C LEU A 44 9.84 3.23 12.77
N LYS A 45 10.80 4.01 12.27
CA LYS A 45 12.17 3.51 12.03
C LYS A 45 12.80 3.01 13.33
N LYS A 46 12.67 3.75 14.43
CA LYS A 46 13.18 3.35 15.74
C LYS A 46 12.53 2.03 16.22
N GLU A 47 11.20 1.89 16.07
CA GLU A 47 10.50 0.66 16.42
C GLU A 47 10.93 -0.51 15.50
N SER A 48 11.12 -0.24 14.20
CA SER A 48 11.61 -1.23 13.23
C SER A 48 13.01 -1.78 13.56
N LEU A 49 13.87 -1.02 14.23
CA LEU A 49 15.20 -1.51 14.67
C LEU A 49 15.12 -2.58 15.76
N LYS A 50 13.98 -2.71 16.43
CA LYS A 50 13.75 -3.77 17.43
C LYS A 50 13.32 -5.09 16.78
N CYS A 51 12.86 -5.05 15.55
CA CYS A 51 12.40 -6.21 14.80
C CYS A 51 13.61 -7.07 14.36
N LYS A 52 13.57 -8.36 14.65
CA LYS A 52 14.62 -9.33 14.31
C LYS A 52 14.17 -10.34 13.26
N SER A 53 12.87 -10.44 13.03
CA SER A 53 12.24 -11.40 12.13
C SER A 53 11.14 -10.75 11.28
N LEU A 54 10.72 -11.46 10.23
CA LEU A 54 9.54 -11.04 9.44
C LEU A 54 8.30 -10.95 10.33
N GLU A 55 8.15 -11.86 11.29
CA GLU A 55 6.98 -11.86 12.19
C GLU A 55 6.95 -10.60 13.07
N ASP A 56 8.10 -10.10 13.52
CA ASP A 56 8.16 -8.86 14.28
C ASP A 56 7.70 -7.66 13.44
N TYR A 57 8.08 -7.60 12.16
CA TYR A 57 7.58 -6.55 11.24
C TYR A 57 6.08 -6.67 10.99
N ILE A 58 5.56 -7.89 10.85
CA ILE A 58 4.12 -8.12 10.69
C ILE A 58 3.39 -7.66 11.94
N ASN A 59 3.82 -8.04 13.13
CA ASN A 59 3.21 -7.60 14.37
C ASN A 59 3.30 -6.07 14.52
N LEU A 60 4.46 -5.49 14.26
CA LEU A 60 4.63 -4.04 14.30
C LEU A 60 3.62 -3.31 13.41
N VAL A 61 3.44 -3.73 12.16
CA VAL A 61 2.55 -3.03 11.22
C VAL A 61 1.07 -3.13 11.61
N PHE A 62 0.66 -4.25 12.22
CA PHE A 62 -0.72 -4.43 12.68
C PHE A 62 -1.04 -3.67 13.97
N GLU A 63 -0.03 -3.36 14.79
CA GLU A 63 -0.19 -2.74 16.11
C GLU A 63 0.26 -1.28 16.16
N TYR A 64 0.99 -0.82 15.12
CA TYR A 64 1.57 0.51 15.12
C TYR A 64 0.52 1.61 15.13
N GLU A 65 0.58 2.42 16.18
CA GLU A 65 -0.16 3.67 16.30
C GLU A 65 0.77 4.73 16.90
N TYR A 66 0.82 5.90 16.28
CA TYR A 66 1.61 7.02 16.76
C TYR A 66 0.75 8.26 16.96
N SER A 67 0.88 8.89 18.12
CA SER A 67 0.31 10.21 18.42
C SER A 67 1.42 11.12 18.96
N LEU A 68 1.61 12.26 18.31
CA LEU A 68 2.62 13.25 18.77
C LEU A 68 2.19 13.90 20.09
N PHE A 69 0.89 14.16 20.23
CA PHE A 69 0.32 14.74 21.44
C PHE A 69 -0.91 13.93 21.88
N LYS A 70 -0.94 13.51 23.16
CA LYS A 70 -2.06 12.71 23.71
C LYS A 70 -3.42 13.42 23.63
N TRP A 71 -3.42 14.76 23.62
CA TRP A 71 -4.64 15.56 23.52
C TRP A 71 -5.12 15.81 22.07
N LEU A 72 -4.27 15.51 21.07
CA LEU A 72 -4.62 15.63 19.65
C LEU A 72 -5.20 14.31 19.17
N PRO A 73 -6.46 14.26 18.73
CA PRO A 73 -7.09 13.02 18.27
C PRO A 73 -6.58 12.56 16.88
N TYR A 74 -5.53 13.20 16.36
CA TYR A 74 -4.87 12.78 15.12
C TYR A 74 -3.84 11.69 15.42
N LYS A 75 -4.19 10.46 15.00
CA LYS A 75 -3.33 9.30 15.12
C LYS A 75 -2.83 8.85 13.75
N ILE A 76 -1.57 8.46 13.70
CA ILE A 76 -0.95 7.86 12.52
C ILE A 76 -0.79 6.37 12.77
N ASN A 77 -1.41 5.59 11.92
CA ASN A 77 -1.28 4.14 11.91
C ASN A 77 -0.81 3.66 10.53
N ILE A 78 -0.40 2.41 10.49
CA ILE A 78 -0.14 1.68 9.27
C ILE A 78 -1.19 0.57 9.24
N LYS A 79 -2.24 0.72 8.42
CA LYS A 79 -3.20 -0.38 8.28
C LYS A 79 -2.78 -1.30 7.16
N VAL A 80 -2.82 -2.58 7.44
CA VAL A 80 -2.77 -3.67 6.47
C VAL A 80 -4.19 -4.20 6.35
N PHE A 81 -4.71 -4.27 5.14
CA PHE A 81 -6.05 -4.78 4.90
C PHE A 81 -6.05 -6.29 4.60
N GLN A 82 -4.87 -6.88 4.41
CA GLN A 82 -4.67 -8.30 4.20
C GLN A 82 -4.72 -9.08 5.53
N LYS A 83 -5.06 -10.36 5.49
CA LYS A 83 -4.93 -11.26 6.66
C LYS A 83 -3.45 -11.52 6.97
N LYS A 84 -3.11 -11.63 8.27
CA LYS A 84 -1.71 -11.85 8.70
C LYS A 84 -1.04 -13.06 8.05
N LYS A 85 -1.77 -14.18 7.92
CA LYS A 85 -1.21 -15.40 7.30
C LYS A 85 -0.95 -15.21 5.82
N GLU A 86 -1.89 -14.57 5.12
CA GLU A 86 -1.82 -14.36 3.67
C GLU A 86 -0.63 -13.47 3.28
N ILE A 87 -0.54 -12.29 3.89
CA ILE A 87 0.57 -11.36 3.62
C ILE A 87 1.93 -11.92 4.05
N ARG A 88 1.97 -12.74 5.11
CA ARG A 88 3.19 -13.43 5.55
C ARG A 88 3.75 -14.33 4.45
N GLU A 89 2.89 -15.11 3.80
CA GLU A 89 3.34 -16.03 2.75
C GLU A 89 3.85 -15.27 1.51
N LEU A 90 3.19 -14.18 1.13
CA LEU A 90 3.71 -13.29 0.08
C LEU A 90 5.08 -12.72 0.47
N CYS A 91 5.25 -12.20 1.68
CA CYS A 91 6.52 -11.67 2.17
C CYS A 91 7.65 -12.72 2.17
N LYS A 92 7.36 -13.97 2.51
CA LYS A 92 8.33 -15.07 2.42
C LYS A 92 8.82 -15.30 0.98
N ILE A 93 7.92 -15.24 0.00
CA ILE A 93 8.30 -15.37 -1.41
C ILE A 93 9.21 -14.20 -1.81
N ILE A 94 8.83 -12.96 -1.47
CA ILE A 94 9.60 -11.75 -1.79
C ILE A 94 11.02 -11.83 -1.24
N SER A 95 11.15 -12.26 0.03
CA SER A 95 12.45 -12.44 0.67
C SER A 95 13.28 -13.53 -0.02
N LYS A 96 12.65 -14.65 -0.41
CA LYS A 96 13.31 -15.77 -1.09
C LYS A 96 13.87 -15.37 -2.45
N ILE A 97 13.11 -14.58 -3.24
CA ILE A 97 13.55 -14.13 -4.56
C ILE A 97 14.49 -12.92 -4.50
N ARG A 98 14.65 -12.31 -3.30
CA ARG A 98 15.44 -11.08 -3.10
C ARG A 98 15.03 -9.98 -4.06
N ALA A 99 13.75 -9.65 -4.08
CA ALA A 99 13.16 -8.71 -5.02
C ALA A 99 13.85 -7.34 -4.96
N LYS A 100 14.31 -6.84 -6.12
CA LYS A 100 15.03 -5.56 -6.30
C LYS A 100 14.18 -4.48 -6.93
N VAL A 101 13.10 -4.85 -7.61
CA VAL A 101 12.15 -3.92 -8.21
C VAL A 101 10.74 -4.40 -7.89
N ILE A 102 10.01 -3.60 -7.14
CA ILE A 102 8.62 -3.89 -6.76
C ILE A 102 7.72 -2.75 -7.25
N LEU A 103 6.60 -3.10 -7.85
CA LEU A 103 5.51 -2.18 -8.16
C LEU A 103 4.26 -2.61 -7.39
N GLU A 104 3.75 -1.71 -6.55
CA GLU A 104 2.47 -1.82 -5.85
C GLU A 104 1.46 -0.88 -6.49
N ILE A 105 0.28 -1.40 -6.84
CA ILE A 105 -0.89 -0.63 -7.25
C ILE A 105 -1.93 -0.73 -6.13
N GLY A 106 -2.28 0.42 -5.52
CA GLY A 106 -3.11 0.45 -4.31
C GLY A 106 -2.28 0.54 -3.03
N THR A 107 -2.00 1.77 -2.58
CA THR A 107 -1.15 1.99 -1.39
C THR A 107 -1.94 2.05 -0.09
N ALA A 108 -3.19 2.49 -0.17
CA ALA A 108 -4.05 2.75 0.98
C ALA A 108 -3.31 3.45 2.14
N GLN A 109 -3.25 2.84 3.32
CA GLN A 109 -2.54 3.39 4.48
C GLN A 109 -1.06 2.97 4.59
N GLY A 110 -0.55 2.26 3.58
CA GLY A 110 0.87 1.92 3.41
C GLY A 110 1.33 0.68 4.18
N GLY A 111 0.42 -0.12 4.74
CA GLY A 111 0.80 -1.32 5.47
C GLY A 111 1.49 -2.35 4.60
N THR A 112 0.93 -2.62 3.43
CA THR A 112 1.52 -3.50 2.43
C THR A 112 2.87 -2.96 1.96
N LEU A 113 2.95 -1.67 1.58
CA LEU A 113 4.21 -1.03 1.18
C LEU A 113 5.31 -1.18 2.24
N PHE A 114 4.96 -1.03 3.53
CA PHE A 114 5.90 -1.25 4.63
C PHE A 114 6.43 -2.69 4.63
N LEU A 115 5.55 -3.68 4.61
CA LEU A 115 5.95 -5.10 4.62
C LEU A 115 6.74 -5.49 3.37
N LEU A 116 6.36 -4.98 2.19
CA LEU A 116 7.12 -5.15 0.95
C LEU A 116 8.54 -4.58 1.10
N SER A 117 8.70 -3.40 1.72
CA SER A 117 10.02 -2.81 1.96
C SER A 117 10.88 -3.64 2.91
N LYS A 118 10.29 -4.30 3.93
CA LYS A 118 11.02 -5.13 4.90
C LYS A 118 11.36 -6.52 4.36
N SER A 119 10.63 -6.97 3.34
CA SER A 119 10.84 -8.28 2.71
C SER A 119 11.74 -8.22 1.47
N ALA A 120 11.91 -7.05 0.86
CA ALA A 120 12.70 -6.85 -0.35
C ALA A 120 14.21 -6.79 -0.08
N ASP A 121 15.01 -6.84 -1.14
CA ASP A 121 16.46 -6.65 -1.06
C ASP A 121 16.82 -5.26 -0.55
N SER A 122 18.01 -5.14 0.06
CA SER A 122 18.50 -3.92 0.70
C SER A 122 18.72 -2.73 -0.25
N ASP A 123 18.78 -2.97 -1.56
CA ASP A 123 18.91 -1.95 -2.62
C ASP A 123 17.66 -1.83 -3.50
N CYS A 124 16.53 -2.38 -3.06
CA CYS A 124 15.28 -2.43 -3.80
C CYS A 124 14.75 -1.03 -4.17
N ILE A 125 14.20 -0.93 -5.38
CA ILE A 125 13.37 0.20 -5.83
C ILE A 125 11.91 -0.22 -5.69
N LEU A 126 11.18 0.41 -4.76
CA LEU A 126 9.75 0.20 -4.57
C LEU A 126 8.99 1.36 -5.23
N LEU A 127 8.19 1.04 -6.22
CA LEU A 127 7.20 1.96 -6.77
C LEU A 127 5.87 1.65 -6.12
N SER A 128 5.19 2.66 -5.59
CA SER A 128 3.86 2.50 -5.02
C SER A 128 2.96 3.58 -5.62
N MET A 129 1.83 3.17 -6.20
CA MET A 129 0.92 4.10 -6.84
C MET A 129 -0.51 3.95 -6.32
N ALA A 130 -1.18 5.08 -6.20
CA ALA A 130 -2.60 5.15 -5.90
C ALA A 130 -3.15 6.52 -6.31
N LEU A 131 -4.47 6.60 -6.42
CA LEU A 131 -5.17 7.85 -6.68
C LEU A 131 -4.89 8.88 -5.58
N PRO A 132 -4.69 10.15 -5.91
CA PRO A 132 -4.57 11.21 -4.92
C PRO A 132 -5.93 11.52 -4.29
N ASP A 133 -5.98 11.55 -2.94
CA ASP A 133 -7.08 12.13 -2.17
C ASP A 133 -8.50 11.61 -2.54
N VAL A 134 -8.64 10.31 -2.83
CA VAL A 134 -9.94 9.67 -3.07
C VAL A 134 -10.63 9.39 -1.74
N GLY A 135 -11.92 9.75 -1.62
CA GLY A 135 -12.73 9.87 -0.41
C GLY A 135 -12.61 8.80 0.67
N LYS A 136 -13.24 9.01 1.82
CA LYS A 136 -13.38 8.07 2.96
C LYS A 136 -12.11 7.36 3.45
N ASN A 137 -10.97 8.06 3.57
CA ASN A 137 -9.69 7.51 4.03
C ASN A 137 -8.97 6.55 3.05
N GLU A 138 -9.48 6.39 1.87
CA GLU A 138 -8.85 5.65 0.78
C GLU A 138 -8.16 6.68 -0.12
N GLY A 139 -6.92 6.60 -0.34
CA GLY A 139 -6.21 7.54 -1.20
C GLY A 139 -4.90 8.02 -0.61
N TYR A 140 -4.10 8.48 -1.50
CA TYR A 140 -2.71 8.82 -1.25
C TYR A 140 -2.57 10.28 -0.81
N PHE A 141 -2.88 10.57 0.44
CA PHE A 141 -2.80 11.93 0.97
C PHE A 141 -1.37 12.47 0.96
N SER A 142 -1.20 13.70 0.45
CA SER A 142 0.13 14.33 0.32
C SER A 142 0.87 14.52 1.65
N HIS A 143 0.15 14.70 2.76
CA HIS A 143 0.76 14.82 4.08
C HIS A 143 1.39 13.51 4.58
N ARG A 144 0.98 12.34 4.06
CA ARG A 144 1.55 11.04 4.40
C ARG A 144 2.83 10.68 3.63
N ILE A 145 3.18 11.43 2.59
CA ILE A 145 4.39 11.19 1.79
C ILE A 145 5.66 11.04 2.63
N PRO A 146 5.96 11.91 3.63
CA PRO A 146 7.15 11.75 4.46
C PRO A 146 7.13 10.43 5.25
N PHE A 147 5.95 10.00 5.71
CA PHE A 147 5.77 8.76 6.44
C PHE A 147 6.06 7.54 5.56
N TYR A 148 5.44 7.44 4.38
CA TYR A 148 5.70 6.32 3.45
C TYR A 148 7.16 6.26 3.00
N LYS A 149 7.79 7.41 2.73
CA LYS A 149 9.22 7.46 2.39
C LYS A 149 10.12 6.94 3.51
N SER A 150 9.67 7.02 4.76
CA SER A 150 10.42 6.53 5.92
C SER A 150 10.50 5.00 5.99
N PHE A 151 9.68 4.27 5.24
CA PHE A 151 9.69 2.81 5.22
C PHE A 151 10.96 2.22 4.59
N ALA A 152 11.59 2.99 3.71
CA ALA A 152 12.85 2.58 3.09
C ALA A 152 13.94 2.27 4.13
N SER A 153 14.61 1.14 3.93
CA SER A 153 15.75 0.69 4.72
C SER A 153 17.02 0.75 3.86
N ASN A 154 18.16 0.99 4.48
CA ASN A 154 19.46 0.99 3.79
C ASN A 154 19.47 1.81 2.49
N ASN A 155 19.79 1.16 1.36
CA ASN A 155 19.88 1.78 0.04
C ASN A 155 18.57 1.74 -0.76
N GLN A 156 17.47 1.27 -0.15
CA GLN A 156 16.17 1.20 -0.82
C GLN A 156 15.66 2.59 -1.23
N LYS A 157 14.90 2.62 -2.32
CA LYS A 157 14.31 3.85 -2.87
C LYS A 157 12.81 3.66 -3.05
N ILE A 158 12.01 4.40 -2.28
CA ILE A 158 10.55 4.43 -2.43
C ILE A 158 10.18 5.57 -3.38
N ARG A 159 9.49 5.23 -4.47
CA ARG A 159 8.96 6.14 -5.49
C ARG A 159 7.44 6.11 -5.43
N LEU A 160 6.87 7.23 -5.01
CA LEU A 160 5.44 7.40 -4.79
C LEU A 160 4.80 8.08 -6.01
N ILE A 161 3.82 7.41 -6.63
CA ILE A 161 3.10 7.88 -7.82
C ILE A 161 1.66 8.13 -7.43
N ARG A 162 1.25 9.42 -7.37
CA ARG A 162 -0.12 9.83 -7.02
C ARG A 162 -0.92 10.08 -8.30
N LYS A 163 -1.30 9.01 -8.98
CA LYS A 163 -2.00 9.02 -10.26
C LYS A 163 -2.88 7.80 -10.42
N ASN A 164 -3.82 7.88 -11.36
CA ASN A 164 -4.59 6.73 -11.81
C ASN A 164 -3.65 5.74 -12.53
N SER A 165 -3.68 4.47 -12.12
CA SER A 165 -2.92 3.38 -12.77
C SER A 165 -3.35 3.17 -14.22
N HIS A 166 -4.62 3.39 -14.52
CA HIS A 166 -5.21 3.22 -15.86
C HIS A 166 -4.86 4.35 -16.84
N ASP A 167 -4.25 5.46 -16.37
CA ASP A 167 -3.81 6.53 -17.25
C ASP A 167 -2.52 6.12 -18.00
N PRO A 168 -2.52 6.12 -19.36
CA PRO A 168 -1.32 5.82 -20.15
C PRO A 168 -0.09 6.66 -19.77
N SER A 169 -0.30 7.91 -19.32
CA SER A 169 0.80 8.77 -18.86
C SER A 169 1.45 8.25 -17.58
N THR A 170 0.70 7.51 -16.75
CA THR A 170 1.23 6.85 -15.54
C THR A 170 2.15 5.69 -15.91
N LEU A 171 1.75 4.85 -16.89
CA LEU A 171 2.60 3.79 -17.43
C LEU A 171 3.91 4.35 -18.01
N VAL A 172 3.84 5.46 -18.75
CA VAL A 172 5.05 6.15 -19.27
C VAL A 172 5.95 6.60 -18.12
N GLN A 173 5.36 7.16 -17.05
CA GLN A 173 6.11 7.57 -15.86
C GLN A 173 6.78 6.37 -15.16
N VAL A 174 6.07 5.24 -15.02
CA VAL A 174 6.62 3.99 -14.44
C VAL A 174 7.82 3.53 -15.28
N LYS A 175 7.68 3.40 -16.60
CA LYS A 175 8.77 3.02 -17.51
C LYS A 175 9.98 3.96 -17.38
N LYS A 176 9.76 5.27 -17.26
CA LYS A 176 10.83 6.26 -17.05
C LYS A 176 11.56 6.05 -15.72
N ILE A 177 10.85 5.69 -14.64
CA ILE A 177 11.46 5.41 -13.33
C ILE A 177 12.26 4.11 -13.38
N LEU A 178 11.73 3.09 -14.04
CA LEU A 178 12.37 1.78 -14.17
C LEU A 178 13.69 1.83 -14.97
N LYS A 179 13.82 2.73 -15.95
CA LYS A 179 15.04 2.86 -16.78
C LYS A 179 15.48 1.50 -17.36
N ASN A 180 14.56 0.79 -18.00
CA ASN A 180 14.74 -0.55 -18.58
C ASN A 180 14.97 -1.68 -17.55
N LYS A 181 14.82 -1.46 -16.25
CA LYS A 181 14.74 -2.53 -15.26
C LYS A 181 13.40 -3.19 -15.34
N GLU A 182 13.39 -4.50 -15.22
CA GLU A 182 12.16 -5.28 -15.13
C GLU A 182 11.68 -5.38 -13.68
N ILE A 183 10.40 -5.65 -13.50
CA ILE A 183 9.76 -5.78 -12.18
C ILE A 183 9.94 -7.23 -11.68
N ASP A 184 10.43 -7.39 -10.46
CA ASP A 184 10.49 -8.69 -9.77
C ASP A 184 9.14 -9.09 -9.19
N LEU A 185 8.40 -8.11 -8.64
CA LEU A 185 7.05 -8.28 -8.10
C LEU A 185 6.14 -7.13 -8.52
N LEU A 186 5.03 -7.47 -9.16
CA LEU A 186 3.87 -6.61 -9.34
C LEU A 186 2.79 -7.02 -8.33
N PHE A 187 2.35 -6.12 -7.46
CA PHE A 187 1.22 -6.34 -6.54
C PHE A 187 0.06 -5.46 -6.95
N ILE A 188 -1.08 -6.08 -7.29
CA ILE A 188 -2.31 -5.42 -7.76
C ILE A 188 -3.35 -5.47 -6.65
N ASP A 189 -3.69 -4.30 -6.12
CA ASP A 189 -4.65 -4.06 -5.02
C ASP A 189 -5.28 -2.65 -5.17
N GLY A 190 -5.64 -2.29 -6.41
CA GLY A 190 -6.10 -0.94 -6.74
C GLY A 190 -7.59 -0.83 -7.00
N ASP A 191 -8.02 -1.09 -8.24
CA ASP A 191 -9.41 -1.12 -8.64
C ASP A 191 -9.96 -2.55 -8.49
N HIS A 192 -10.96 -2.72 -7.63
CA HIS A 192 -11.51 -4.03 -7.31
C HIS A 192 -12.60 -4.51 -8.30
N THR A 193 -12.91 -3.73 -9.33
CA THR A 193 -13.79 -4.18 -10.41
C THR A 193 -13.06 -5.19 -11.32
N TYR A 194 -13.80 -6.06 -11.99
CA TYR A 194 -13.21 -7.00 -12.95
C TYR A 194 -12.40 -6.28 -14.04
N GLU A 195 -12.97 -5.23 -14.64
CA GLU A 195 -12.30 -4.47 -15.70
C GLU A 195 -11.08 -3.70 -15.17
N GLY A 196 -11.15 -3.16 -13.93
CA GLY A 196 -10.06 -2.43 -13.33
C GLY A 196 -8.85 -3.31 -13.04
N VAL A 197 -9.04 -4.45 -12.36
CA VAL A 197 -7.94 -5.38 -12.08
C VAL A 197 -7.36 -5.96 -13.37
N LYS A 198 -8.20 -6.23 -14.38
CA LYS A 198 -7.76 -6.69 -15.70
C LYS A 198 -6.90 -5.65 -16.40
N GLN A 199 -7.33 -4.39 -16.39
CA GLN A 199 -6.58 -3.29 -16.99
C GLN A 199 -5.22 -3.07 -16.30
N ASP A 200 -5.17 -3.10 -14.95
CA ASP A 200 -3.92 -3.03 -14.21
C ASP A 200 -2.99 -4.18 -14.61
N PHE A 201 -3.50 -5.40 -14.72
CA PHE A 201 -2.72 -6.54 -15.18
C PHE A 201 -2.20 -6.34 -16.61
N GLU A 202 -3.07 -6.04 -17.57
CA GLU A 202 -2.69 -5.88 -19.00
C GLU A 202 -1.65 -4.75 -19.21
N MET A 203 -1.74 -3.66 -18.44
CA MET A 203 -0.83 -2.54 -18.54
C MET A 203 0.55 -2.81 -17.93
N TYR A 204 0.62 -3.52 -16.81
CA TYR A 204 1.86 -3.62 -16.01
C TYR A 204 2.50 -5.01 -16.01
N ALA A 205 1.77 -6.10 -16.29
CA ALA A 205 2.35 -7.43 -16.39
C ALA A 205 3.47 -7.55 -17.46
N PRO A 206 3.39 -6.84 -18.61
CA PRO A 206 4.48 -6.86 -19.60
C PRO A 206 5.81 -6.25 -19.08
N LEU A 207 5.81 -5.58 -17.93
CA LEU A 207 7.01 -5.04 -17.29
C LEU A 207 7.63 -6.01 -16.29
N VAL A 208 6.96 -7.12 -15.99
CA VAL A 208 7.44 -8.12 -15.04
C VAL A 208 8.41 -9.06 -15.77
N LYS A 209 9.58 -9.27 -15.17
CA LYS A 209 10.62 -10.14 -15.74
C LYS A 209 10.13 -11.59 -15.87
N LYS A 210 10.79 -12.35 -16.73
CA LYS A 210 10.63 -13.81 -16.74
C LYS A 210 10.97 -14.39 -15.34
N ASN A 211 10.15 -15.31 -14.87
CA ASN A 211 10.19 -15.86 -13.49
C ASN A 211 9.93 -14.80 -12.40
N GLY A 212 9.47 -13.62 -12.77
CA GLY A 212 8.93 -12.63 -11.81
C GLY A 212 7.57 -13.05 -11.30
N ILE A 213 7.02 -12.27 -10.38
CA ILE A 213 5.80 -12.57 -9.64
C ILE A 213 4.77 -11.48 -9.89
N ILE A 214 3.53 -11.90 -10.14
CA ILE A 214 2.37 -11.02 -10.14
C ILE A 214 1.43 -11.52 -9.05
N ALA A 215 1.12 -10.67 -8.09
CA ALA A 215 0.25 -10.98 -6.98
C ALA A 215 -1.00 -10.10 -7.01
N PHE A 216 -2.15 -10.70 -6.68
CA PHE A 216 -3.46 -10.06 -6.63
C PHE A 216 -4.00 -10.16 -5.22
N HIS A 217 -4.56 -9.07 -4.71
CA HIS A 217 -5.35 -9.08 -3.49
C HIS A 217 -6.82 -9.37 -3.81
N ASP A 218 -7.62 -9.73 -2.81
CA ASP A 218 -9.08 -9.92 -2.89
C ASP A 218 -9.54 -11.05 -3.82
N ILE A 219 -8.82 -12.17 -3.85
CA ILE A 219 -9.17 -13.33 -4.67
C ILE A 219 -10.33 -14.16 -4.11
N VAL A 220 -10.77 -13.89 -2.88
CA VAL A 220 -11.94 -14.52 -2.25
C VAL A 220 -13.22 -13.84 -2.73
N VAL A 221 -14.33 -14.58 -2.72
CA VAL A 221 -15.65 -14.02 -3.06
C VAL A 221 -16.11 -13.08 -1.95
N TYR A 222 -16.44 -11.84 -2.31
CA TYR A 222 -17.01 -10.86 -1.40
C TYR A 222 -18.53 -11.00 -1.31
N PRO A 223 -19.15 -10.61 -0.17
CA PRO A 223 -20.60 -10.48 -0.07
C PRO A 223 -21.16 -9.51 -1.13
N PRO A 224 -22.40 -9.74 -1.61
CA PRO A 224 -22.97 -8.98 -2.74
C PRO A 224 -23.07 -7.46 -2.55
N GLU A 225 -23.07 -6.99 -1.30
CA GLU A 225 -23.09 -5.56 -0.95
C GLU A 225 -21.76 -4.85 -1.22
N TYR A 226 -20.67 -5.59 -1.47
CA TYR A 226 -19.35 -5.05 -1.80
C TYR A 226 -19.08 -5.23 -3.30
N ILE A 227 -18.68 -4.14 -3.96
CA ILE A 227 -18.23 -4.19 -5.36
C ILE A 227 -16.79 -4.68 -5.38
N CYS A 228 -16.59 -6.00 -5.46
CA CYS A 228 -15.28 -6.61 -5.61
C CYS A 228 -15.38 -7.85 -6.52
N ASP A 229 -14.86 -7.73 -7.73
CA ASP A 229 -14.90 -8.75 -8.78
C ASP A 229 -13.49 -9.31 -9.13
N VAL A 230 -12.47 -9.01 -8.31
CA VAL A 230 -11.10 -9.53 -8.49
C VAL A 230 -11.09 -11.06 -8.54
N ASN A 231 -11.92 -11.71 -7.71
CA ASN A 231 -12.07 -13.16 -7.70
C ASN A 231 -12.50 -13.74 -9.05
N LYS A 232 -13.26 -13.00 -9.87
CA LYS A 232 -13.68 -13.43 -11.22
C LYS A 232 -12.48 -13.40 -12.17
N PHE A 233 -11.74 -12.30 -12.20
CA PHE A 233 -10.52 -12.19 -12.99
C PHE A 233 -9.46 -13.20 -12.54
N TRP A 234 -9.28 -13.40 -11.24
CA TRP A 234 -8.37 -14.40 -10.70
C TRP A 234 -8.67 -15.81 -11.19
N LYS A 235 -9.95 -16.24 -11.16
CA LYS A 235 -10.38 -17.55 -11.65
C LYS A 235 -10.09 -17.77 -13.13
N GLU A 236 -10.07 -16.70 -13.91
CA GLU A 236 -9.74 -16.75 -15.34
C GLU A 236 -8.21 -16.83 -15.54
N ILE A 237 -7.47 -15.84 -15.02
CA ILE A 237 -6.06 -15.67 -15.33
C ILE A 237 -5.16 -16.79 -14.81
N LYS A 238 -5.45 -17.33 -13.61
CA LYS A 238 -4.63 -18.38 -13.01
C LYS A 238 -4.54 -19.67 -13.85
N LYS A 239 -5.51 -19.91 -14.76
CA LYS A 239 -5.49 -21.09 -15.65
C LYS A 239 -4.32 -21.10 -16.63
N SER A 240 -3.73 -19.94 -16.91
CA SER A 240 -2.64 -19.77 -17.89
C SER A 240 -1.26 -19.74 -17.25
N TYR A 241 -1.17 -19.84 -15.91
CA TYR A 241 0.09 -19.70 -15.17
C TYR A 241 0.26 -20.77 -14.10
N ASP A 242 1.50 -20.98 -13.68
CA ASP A 242 1.76 -21.61 -12.39
C ASP A 242 1.37 -20.63 -11.29
N TYR A 243 0.63 -21.08 -10.29
CA TYR A 243 0.09 -20.17 -9.28
C TYR A 243 0.17 -20.74 -7.85
N LYS A 244 0.00 -19.83 -6.89
CA LYS A 244 -0.25 -20.15 -5.48
C LYS A 244 -1.39 -19.27 -4.97
N GLU A 245 -2.11 -19.79 -3.98
CA GLU A 245 -3.19 -19.08 -3.31
C GLU A 245 -2.92 -19.08 -1.81
N PHE A 246 -2.97 -17.92 -1.19
CA PHE A 246 -2.85 -17.74 0.24
C PHE A 246 -4.19 -17.21 0.74
N VAL A 247 -5.00 -18.11 1.26
CA VAL A 247 -6.35 -17.86 1.77
C VAL A 247 -6.47 -18.61 3.08
N GLU A 248 -6.88 -17.93 4.16
CA GLU A 248 -7.10 -18.59 5.45
C GLU A 248 -8.35 -19.46 5.41
N ASP A 249 -9.43 -18.93 4.82
CA ASP A 249 -10.72 -19.58 4.64
C ASP A 249 -11.40 -19.01 3.38
N TRP A 250 -11.84 -19.87 2.48
CA TRP A 250 -12.53 -19.46 1.24
C TRP A 250 -13.90 -18.83 1.49
N GLU A 251 -14.48 -19.04 2.67
CA GLU A 251 -15.74 -18.45 3.09
C GLU A 251 -15.56 -17.17 3.93
N GLN A 252 -14.33 -16.69 4.06
CA GLN A 252 -14.02 -15.51 4.89
C GLN A 252 -14.63 -14.18 4.38
N GLY A 253 -15.15 -14.14 3.14
CA GLY A 253 -15.87 -13.01 2.58
C GLY A 253 -15.05 -11.78 2.24
N ASN A 254 -13.73 -11.82 2.34
CA ASN A 254 -12.81 -10.74 1.97
C ASN A 254 -11.36 -11.23 1.85
N CYS A 255 -10.48 -10.40 1.30
CA CYS A 255 -9.04 -10.67 1.22
C CYS A 255 -8.68 -11.90 0.34
N GLY A 256 -7.62 -12.60 0.73
CA GLY A 256 -6.99 -13.64 -0.09
C GLY A 256 -5.95 -13.06 -1.05
N ILE A 257 -4.80 -13.72 -1.15
CA ILE A 257 -3.72 -13.33 -2.08
C ILE A 257 -3.49 -14.45 -3.08
N GLY A 258 -3.69 -14.14 -4.36
CA GLY A 258 -3.30 -14.99 -5.48
C GLY A 258 -1.95 -14.57 -6.06
N VAL A 259 -1.12 -15.52 -6.38
CA VAL A 259 0.21 -15.29 -6.95
C VAL A 259 0.37 -16.12 -8.20
N ILE A 260 0.72 -15.49 -9.33
CA ILE A 260 1.14 -16.18 -10.55
C ILE A 260 2.63 -15.94 -10.80
N PHE A 261 3.28 -16.93 -11.44
CA PHE A 261 4.68 -16.87 -11.83
C PHE A 261 4.77 -16.58 -13.33
N ASN A 262 5.37 -15.44 -13.68
CA ASN A 262 5.53 -15.03 -15.08
C ASN A 262 6.52 -15.96 -15.80
N LYS A 263 6.11 -16.58 -16.93
CA LYS A 263 6.91 -17.57 -17.67
C LYS A 263 7.82 -16.93 -18.71
#